data_1e21e60067766270860e66c306791fbe
#
_entry.id   1e21e60067766270860e66c306791fbe
#
_cell.length_a   1.000
_cell.length_b   1.000
_cell.length_c   1.000
_cell.angle_alpha   90.00
_cell.angle_beta   90.00
_cell.angle_gamma   90.00
#
_symmetry.space_group_name_H-M   'P 1'
#
loop_
_entity.id
_entity.type
_entity.pdbx_description
1 polymer ?
#
loop_
_entity_poly.entity_id
_entity_poly.type
_entity_poly.pdbx_seq_one_letter_code
_entity_poly.pdbx_strand_id
1 'polypeptide(L)'
;MSDWRLTPQNSALVVIDVQEKLMNLMPRRAELVGAIQRLIGAARVLQVPTLVTAQYTKGLGPICAEIAEAMPGITPTEKIAFSCCGSDEFMRAVKDLRRQRMILCGIEAHVCVQQTAIDLMKDYFVYVCADAVGSRHDIDYTVAIERIRDCGAVITTVESVVFELLREAGTEQFKQILPLFR
;
A
#
# COMPACT_ATOMS: atom_id res chain seq x y z
N MET A 1 11.27 -23.73 -5.41
CA MET A 1 11.41 -22.65 -4.40
C MET A 1 10.62 -21.45 -4.90
N SER A 2 9.65 -20.97 -4.14
CA SER A 2 8.90 -19.75 -4.50
C SER A 2 9.89 -18.59 -4.50
N ASP A 3 10.03 -17.91 -5.65
CA ASP A 3 10.83 -16.70 -5.74
C ASP A 3 10.07 -15.57 -5.02
N TRP A 4 10.50 -15.22 -3.82
CA TRP A 4 9.91 -14.17 -2.98
C TRP A 4 10.21 -12.75 -3.49
N ARG A 5 11.00 -12.60 -4.55
CA ARG A 5 11.45 -11.31 -5.01
C ARG A 5 10.36 -10.51 -5.71
N LEU A 6 10.31 -9.22 -5.37
CA LEU A 6 9.50 -8.24 -6.07
C LEU A 6 10.12 -7.88 -7.42
N THR A 7 9.29 -7.80 -8.45
CA THR A 7 9.61 -7.22 -9.75
C THR A 7 8.45 -6.37 -10.23
N PRO A 8 8.67 -5.38 -11.09
CA PRO A 8 7.55 -4.60 -11.63
C PRO A 8 6.49 -5.46 -12.35
N GLN A 9 6.91 -6.58 -12.95
CA GLN A 9 6.03 -7.47 -13.72
C GLN A 9 5.16 -8.38 -12.86
N ASN A 10 5.58 -8.68 -11.63
CA ASN A 10 4.85 -9.59 -10.75
C ASN A 10 4.13 -8.88 -9.58
N SER A 11 4.31 -7.57 -9.43
CA SER A 11 3.86 -6.79 -8.27
C SER A 11 2.73 -5.83 -8.62
N ALA A 12 1.89 -5.53 -7.65
CA ALA A 12 0.90 -4.46 -7.65
C ALA A 12 0.94 -3.73 -6.30
N LEU A 13 0.69 -2.42 -6.33
CA LEU A 13 0.56 -1.59 -5.13
C LEU A 13 -0.92 -1.44 -4.77
N VAL A 14 -1.24 -1.57 -3.49
CA VAL A 14 -2.58 -1.31 -2.94
C VAL A 14 -2.47 -0.22 -1.88
N VAL A 15 -3.09 0.93 -2.14
CA VAL A 15 -3.19 2.07 -1.23
C VAL A 15 -4.54 2.01 -0.52
N ILE A 16 -4.55 1.76 0.78
CA ILE A 16 -5.75 1.43 1.55
C ILE A 16 -6.21 2.64 2.35
N ASP A 17 -7.39 3.15 2.02
CA ASP A 17 -8.23 4.07 2.81
C ASP A 17 -7.52 5.32 3.37
N VAL A 18 -6.60 5.92 2.61
CA VAL A 18 -5.84 7.11 3.03
C VAL A 18 -6.72 8.36 2.91
N GLN A 19 -7.78 8.41 3.74
CA GLN A 19 -8.82 9.43 3.70
C GLN A 19 -8.59 10.53 4.74
N GLU A 20 -9.00 11.76 4.39
CA GLU A 20 -8.69 12.99 5.14
C GLU A 20 -9.06 12.89 6.63
N LYS A 21 -10.28 12.42 6.95
CA LYS A 21 -10.72 12.35 8.36
C LYS A 21 -9.89 11.37 9.19
N LEU A 22 -9.46 10.25 8.61
CA LEU A 22 -8.62 9.28 9.30
C LEU A 22 -7.17 9.74 9.38
N MET A 23 -6.65 10.32 8.29
CA MET A 23 -5.27 10.83 8.24
C MET A 23 -5.03 11.93 9.26
N ASN A 24 -6.02 12.77 9.53
CA ASN A 24 -5.92 13.83 10.56
C ASN A 24 -5.80 13.29 12.00
N LEU A 25 -6.07 12.00 12.20
CA LEU A 25 -5.91 11.34 13.50
C LEU A 25 -4.58 10.59 13.63
N MET A 26 -3.75 10.54 12.58
CA MET A 26 -2.49 9.81 12.60
C MET A 26 -1.39 10.60 13.30
N PRO A 27 -0.72 10.05 14.33
CA PRO A 27 0.29 10.78 15.11
C PRO A 27 1.47 11.30 14.28
N ARG A 28 1.86 10.56 13.25
CA ARG A 28 2.97 10.87 12.34
C ARG A 28 2.48 11.10 10.91
N ARG A 29 1.40 11.87 10.76
CA ARG A 29 0.73 12.10 9.47
C ARG A 29 1.69 12.50 8.35
N ALA A 30 2.56 13.47 8.59
CA ALA A 30 3.48 13.98 7.56
C ALA A 30 4.47 12.92 7.07
N GLU A 31 5.03 12.14 7.99
CA GLU A 31 5.95 11.05 7.67
C GLU A 31 5.24 9.95 6.87
N LEU A 32 4.04 9.58 7.29
CA LEU A 32 3.20 8.57 6.63
C LEU A 32 2.81 9.00 5.21
N VAL A 33 2.34 10.25 5.04
CA VAL A 33 2.04 10.82 3.73
C VAL A 33 3.28 10.78 2.83
N GLY A 34 4.42 11.25 3.32
CA GLY A 34 5.68 11.25 2.58
C GLY A 34 6.13 9.85 2.17
N ALA A 35 5.98 8.86 3.04
CA ALA A 35 6.31 7.46 2.72
C ALA A 35 5.39 6.90 1.63
N ILE A 36 4.08 7.12 1.74
CA ILE A 36 3.11 6.68 0.73
C ILE A 36 3.34 7.40 -0.61
N GLN A 37 3.62 8.70 -0.62
CA GLN A 37 3.93 9.45 -1.84
C GLN A 37 5.19 8.93 -2.54
N ARG A 38 6.26 8.62 -1.78
CA ARG A 38 7.48 8.00 -2.35
C ARG A 38 7.17 6.65 -3.01
N LEU A 39 6.39 5.81 -2.34
CA LEU A 39 6.00 4.50 -2.86
C LEU A 39 5.16 4.62 -4.15
N ILE A 40 4.18 5.51 -4.16
CA ILE A 40 3.35 5.80 -5.35
C ILE A 40 4.20 6.36 -6.50
N GLY A 41 5.07 7.33 -6.20
CA GLY A 41 5.98 7.92 -7.20
C GLY A 41 6.89 6.88 -7.84
N ALA A 42 7.48 5.99 -7.04
CA ALA A 42 8.30 4.90 -7.52
C ALA A 42 7.48 3.88 -8.33
N ALA A 43 6.30 3.49 -7.84
CA ALA A 43 5.41 2.57 -8.56
C ALA A 43 5.06 3.10 -9.95
N ARG A 44 4.78 4.41 -10.08
CA ARG A 44 4.52 5.07 -11.37
C ARG A 44 5.72 4.99 -12.31
N VAL A 45 6.92 5.33 -11.85
CA VAL A 45 8.15 5.28 -12.67
C VAL A 45 8.44 3.85 -13.14
N LEU A 46 8.21 2.86 -12.27
CA LEU A 46 8.45 1.44 -12.54
C LEU A 46 7.28 0.73 -13.23
N GLN A 47 6.19 1.48 -13.51
CA GLN A 47 4.97 0.93 -14.13
C GLN A 47 4.35 -0.22 -13.32
N VAL A 48 4.45 -0.16 -11.99
CA VAL A 48 3.75 -1.06 -11.09
C VAL A 48 2.29 -0.58 -10.96
N PRO A 49 1.30 -1.40 -11.34
CA PRO A 49 -0.10 -1.01 -11.27
C PRO A 49 -0.51 -0.73 -9.82
N THR A 50 -1.31 0.31 -9.64
CA THR A 50 -1.75 0.77 -8.32
C THR A 50 -3.28 0.72 -8.22
N LEU A 51 -3.78 0.09 -7.17
CA LEU A 51 -5.18 0.11 -6.75
C LEU A 51 -5.32 0.98 -5.51
N VAL A 52 -6.44 1.70 -5.42
CA VAL A 52 -6.76 2.57 -4.28
C VAL A 52 -8.13 2.22 -3.77
N THR A 53 -8.29 2.18 -2.46
CA THR A 53 -9.60 1.99 -1.83
C THR A 53 -9.99 3.18 -0.98
N ALA A 54 -11.31 3.34 -0.77
CA ALA A 54 -11.89 4.31 0.16
C ALA A 54 -12.99 3.64 0.97
N GLN A 55 -12.87 3.72 2.28
CA GLN A 55 -13.84 3.19 3.23
C GLN A 55 -14.99 4.19 3.40
N TYR A 56 -16.23 3.78 3.12
CA TYR A 56 -17.46 4.54 3.46
C TYR A 56 -17.30 6.07 3.28
N THR A 57 -17.17 6.52 2.04
CA THR A 57 -16.80 7.93 1.70
C THR A 57 -17.76 8.96 2.26
N LYS A 58 -19.07 8.63 2.40
CA LYS A 58 -20.06 9.50 3.06
C LYS A 58 -19.68 9.83 4.51
N GLY A 59 -19.05 8.89 5.21
CA GLY A 59 -18.64 9.07 6.60
C GLY A 59 -17.22 9.62 6.74
N LEU A 60 -16.27 9.07 6.00
CA LEU A 60 -14.82 9.33 6.17
C LEU A 60 -14.26 10.38 5.21
N GLY A 61 -15.03 10.77 4.20
CA GLY A 61 -14.59 11.76 3.22
C GLY A 61 -13.70 11.18 2.12
N PRO A 62 -13.15 12.06 1.26
CA PRO A 62 -12.30 11.65 0.13
C PRO A 62 -10.90 11.21 0.60
N ILE A 63 -10.14 10.64 -0.34
CA ILE A 63 -8.69 10.47 -0.20
C ILE A 63 -8.07 11.85 0.09
N CYS A 64 -7.10 11.92 1.00
CA CYS A 64 -6.44 13.19 1.33
C CYS A 64 -5.75 13.78 0.09
N ALA A 65 -5.75 15.11 0.01
CA ALA A 65 -5.35 15.84 -1.18
C ALA A 65 -3.94 15.45 -1.66
N GLU A 66 -2.97 15.35 -0.75
CA GLU A 66 -1.57 15.05 -1.07
C GLU A 66 -1.40 13.68 -1.75
N ILE A 67 -2.24 12.72 -1.38
CA ILE A 67 -2.20 11.38 -1.97
C ILE A 67 -2.99 11.35 -3.28
N ALA A 68 -4.12 12.04 -3.36
CA ALA A 68 -4.88 12.17 -4.61
C ALA A 68 -4.06 12.85 -5.71
N GLU A 69 -3.31 13.90 -5.39
CA GLU A 69 -2.41 14.59 -6.31
C GLU A 69 -1.25 13.71 -6.81
N ALA A 70 -0.77 12.79 -5.97
CA ALA A 70 0.26 11.82 -6.38
C ALA A 70 -0.26 10.76 -7.37
N MET A 71 -1.59 10.61 -7.49
CA MET A 71 -2.26 9.60 -8.31
C MET A 71 -3.31 10.21 -9.26
N PRO A 72 -2.94 11.11 -10.16
CA PRO A 72 -3.91 11.74 -11.05
C PRO A 72 -4.62 10.70 -11.94
N GLY A 73 -5.94 10.78 -12.00
CA GLY A 73 -6.76 9.89 -12.83
C GLY A 73 -7.09 8.53 -12.22
N ILE A 74 -6.62 8.21 -11.01
CA ILE A 74 -7.02 6.98 -10.30
C ILE A 74 -8.30 7.24 -9.52
N THR A 75 -9.31 6.39 -9.76
CA THR A 75 -10.58 6.40 -9.00
C THR A 75 -10.50 5.35 -7.90
N PRO A 76 -10.71 5.74 -6.63
CA PRO A 76 -10.73 4.78 -5.53
C PRO A 76 -11.94 3.83 -5.64
N THR A 77 -11.72 2.55 -5.38
CA THR A 77 -12.81 1.59 -5.15
C THR A 77 -13.42 1.85 -3.77
N GLU A 78 -14.68 2.23 -3.72
CA GLU A 78 -15.40 2.39 -2.45
C GLU A 78 -15.77 1.04 -1.86
N LYS A 79 -15.63 0.90 -0.55
CA LYS A 79 -15.98 -0.30 0.19
C LYS A 79 -16.63 -0.01 1.54
N ILE A 80 -17.46 -0.94 2.01
CA ILE A 80 -18.04 -0.92 3.36
C ILE A 80 -17.34 -1.92 4.27
N ALA A 81 -16.96 -3.09 3.76
CA ALA A 81 -16.17 -4.05 4.50
C ALA A 81 -14.80 -3.46 4.89
N PHE A 82 -14.29 -3.81 6.06
CA PHE A 82 -12.96 -3.35 6.47
C PHE A 82 -11.86 -3.96 5.60
N SER A 83 -11.90 -5.27 5.36
CA SER A 83 -11.06 -5.91 4.36
C SER A 83 -11.43 -5.43 2.95
N CYS A 84 -10.45 -5.04 2.15
CA CYS A 84 -10.66 -4.73 0.73
C CYS A 84 -11.20 -5.95 -0.03
N CYS A 85 -10.87 -7.15 0.40
CA CYS A 85 -11.34 -8.39 -0.20
C CYS A 85 -12.86 -8.63 -0.03
N GLY A 86 -13.53 -7.87 0.84
CA GLY A 86 -14.99 -7.85 0.95
C GLY A 86 -15.68 -7.03 -0.14
N SER A 87 -14.94 -6.40 -1.05
CA SER A 87 -15.45 -5.71 -2.23
C SER A 87 -15.23 -6.56 -3.48
N ASP A 88 -16.30 -6.97 -4.15
CA ASP A 88 -16.23 -7.71 -5.41
C ASP A 88 -15.53 -6.91 -6.51
N GLU A 89 -15.70 -5.58 -6.51
CA GLU A 89 -15.04 -4.69 -7.45
C GLU A 89 -13.52 -4.70 -7.25
N PHE A 90 -13.06 -4.56 -6.00
CA PHE A 90 -11.65 -4.64 -5.67
C PHE A 90 -11.06 -6.00 -6.08
N MET A 91 -11.72 -7.11 -5.74
CA MET A 91 -11.23 -8.45 -6.07
C MET A 91 -11.20 -8.72 -7.56
N ARG A 92 -12.13 -8.17 -8.35
CA ARG A 92 -12.05 -8.20 -9.81
C ARG A 92 -10.83 -7.44 -10.31
N ALA A 93 -10.63 -6.20 -9.84
CA ALA A 93 -9.48 -5.40 -10.21
C ALA A 93 -8.16 -6.10 -9.89
N VAL A 94 -8.02 -6.70 -8.70
CA VAL A 94 -6.82 -7.47 -8.30
C VAL A 94 -6.57 -8.64 -9.29
N LYS A 95 -7.59 -9.41 -9.63
CA LYS A 95 -7.48 -10.54 -10.56
C LYS A 95 -7.08 -10.10 -11.97
N ASP A 96 -7.65 -9.00 -12.43
CA ASP A 96 -7.40 -8.45 -13.78
C ASP A 96 -5.97 -7.97 -13.94
N LEU A 97 -5.32 -7.53 -12.88
CA LEU A 97 -3.90 -7.16 -12.90
C LEU A 97 -2.96 -8.34 -13.21
N ARG A 98 -3.38 -9.58 -12.94
CA ARG A 98 -2.56 -10.79 -13.09
C ARG A 98 -1.18 -10.69 -12.42
N ARG A 99 -1.16 -10.08 -11.21
CA ARG A 99 0.02 -9.95 -10.36
C ARG A 99 -0.12 -10.88 -9.16
N GLN A 100 0.98 -11.47 -8.73
CA GLN A 100 0.96 -12.42 -7.61
C GLN A 100 1.46 -11.80 -6.30
N ARG A 101 2.07 -10.61 -6.37
CA ARG A 101 2.66 -9.92 -5.21
C ARG A 101 1.94 -8.62 -4.96
N MET A 102 1.36 -8.50 -3.77
CA MET A 102 0.60 -7.33 -3.35
C MET A 102 1.41 -6.55 -2.32
N ILE A 103 1.79 -5.32 -2.67
CA ILE A 103 2.48 -4.38 -1.81
C ILE A 103 1.42 -3.50 -1.18
N LEU A 104 1.30 -3.51 0.15
CA LEU A 104 0.26 -2.78 0.87
C LEU A 104 0.83 -1.57 1.60
N CYS A 105 0.12 -0.45 1.51
CA CYS A 105 0.28 0.73 2.35
C CYS A 105 -1.08 1.34 2.69
N GLY A 106 -1.11 2.29 3.63
CA GLY A 106 -2.34 3.00 4.02
C GLY A 106 -2.77 2.79 5.47
N ILE A 107 -4.05 2.97 5.77
CA ILE A 107 -4.59 3.00 7.14
C ILE A 107 -5.93 2.27 7.27
N GLU A 108 -6.32 1.86 8.49
CA GLU A 108 -5.46 1.73 9.65
C GLU A 108 -4.82 0.34 9.68
N ALA A 109 -3.57 0.28 10.14
CA ALA A 109 -2.79 -0.96 10.18
C ALA A 109 -3.54 -2.11 10.86
N HIS A 110 -4.20 -1.84 11.99
CA HIS A 110 -4.91 -2.85 12.80
C HIS A 110 -6.36 -3.14 12.35
N VAL A 111 -6.86 -2.43 11.34
CA VAL A 111 -8.23 -2.63 10.82
C VAL A 111 -8.17 -3.06 9.36
N CYS A 112 -8.20 -2.10 8.44
CA CYS A 112 -8.34 -2.38 7.01
C CYS A 112 -7.09 -3.06 6.44
N VAL A 113 -5.89 -2.60 6.80
CA VAL A 113 -4.64 -3.16 6.29
C VAL A 113 -4.47 -4.60 6.75
N GLN A 114 -4.60 -4.86 8.06
CA GLN A 114 -4.45 -6.21 8.64
C GLN A 114 -5.44 -7.20 8.04
N GLN A 115 -6.72 -6.87 7.98
CA GLN A 115 -7.73 -7.76 7.44
C GLN A 115 -7.51 -8.02 5.95
N THR A 116 -7.18 -6.99 5.19
CA THR A 116 -6.85 -7.14 3.75
C THR A 116 -5.62 -8.00 3.54
N ALA A 117 -4.56 -7.81 4.33
CA ALA A 117 -3.35 -8.61 4.24
C ALA A 117 -3.65 -10.08 4.48
N ILE A 118 -4.38 -10.41 5.57
CA ILE A 118 -4.73 -11.79 5.93
C ILE A 118 -5.60 -12.44 4.84
N ASP A 119 -6.56 -11.73 4.29
CA ASP A 119 -7.43 -12.27 3.26
C ASP A 119 -6.72 -12.47 1.91
N LEU A 120 -5.86 -11.52 1.50
CA LEU A 120 -5.08 -11.65 0.28
C LEU A 120 -4.06 -12.80 0.32
N MET A 121 -3.50 -13.11 1.51
CA MET A 121 -2.52 -14.21 1.65
C MET A 121 -3.06 -15.60 1.28
N LYS A 122 -4.37 -15.77 1.13
CA LYS A 122 -4.96 -17.01 0.64
C LYS A 122 -4.51 -17.34 -0.81
N ASP A 123 -4.28 -16.30 -1.63
CA ASP A 123 -4.03 -16.46 -3.05
C ASP A 123 -2.80 -15.66 -3.54
N TYR A 124 -2.25 -14.76 -2.72
CA TYR A 124 -1.19 -13.82 -3.11
C TYR A 124 -0.06 -13.79 -2.08
N PHE A 125 1.13 -13.41 -2.53
CA PHE A 125 2.22 -13.02 -1.64
C PHE A 125 2.03 -11.57 -1.22
N VAL A 126 1.98 -11.31 0.08
CA VAL A 126 1.68 -9.99 0.63
C VAL A 126 2.92 -9.37 1.29
N TYR A 127 3.18 -8.13 0.92
CA TYR A 127 4.26 -7.28 1.45
C TYR A 127 3.63 -6.04 2.08
N VAL A 128 3.95 -5.75 3.32
CA VAL A 128 3.43 -4.58 4.03
C VAL A 128 4.58 -3.62 4.34
N CYS A 129 4.50 -2.40 3.80
CA CYS A 129 5.48 -1.34 4.07
C CYS A 129 5.20 -0.73 5.45
N ALA A 130 5.95 -1.15 6.47
CA ALA A 130 5.73 -0.75 7.85
C ALA A 130 5.81 0.77 8.05
N ASP A 131 6.67 1.47 7.30
CA ASP A 131 6.81 2.92 7.30
C ASP A 131 5.75 3.66 6.48
N ALA A 132 4.92 2.93 5.72
CA ALA A 132 3.83 3.47 4.91
C ALA A 132 2.45 2.96 5.36
N VAL A 133 2.35 2.37 6.55
CA VAL A 133 1.09 2.06 7.23
C VAL A 133 1.05 2.75 8.59
N GLY A 134 -0.16 3.04 9.08
CA GLY A 134 -0.32 3.74 10.36
C GLY A 134 -1.58 3.33 11.10
N SER A 135 -1.60 3.63 12.40
CA SER A 135 -2.76 3.55 13.28
C SER A 135 -2.78 4.73 14.23
N ARG A 136 -3.96 5.06 14.77
CA ARG A 136 -4.15 6.17 15.72
C ARG A 136 -3.36 5.99 17.02
N HIS A 137 -3.12 4.74 17.42
CA HIS A 137 -2.37 4.40 18.63
C HIS A 137 -1.21 3.48 18.28
N ASP A 138 -0.05 3.73 18.90
CA ASP A 138 1.17 2.95 18.66
C ASP A 138 1.02 1.48 19.03
N ILE A 139 0.23 1.18 20.07
CA ILE A 139 -0.02 -0.22 20.46
C ILE A 139 -0.79 -0.98 19.38
N ASP A 140 -1.81 -0.35 18.77
CA ASP A 140 -2.59 -0.96 17.70
C ASP A 140 -1.74 -1.20 16.45
N TYR A 141 -0.84 -0.25 16.13
CA TYR A 141 0.12 -0.41 15.04
C TYR A 141 1.08 -1.59 15.31
N THR A 142 1.70 -1.61 16.50
CA THR A 142 2.70 -2.63 16.85
C THR A 142 2.11 -4.03 16.79
N VAL A 143 0.99 -4.23 17.46
CA VAL A 143 0.31 -5.53 17.50
C VAL A 143 -0.17 -5.95 16.10
N ALA A 144 -0.64 -5.01 15.27
CA ALA A 144 -1.06 -5.31 13.91
C ALA A 144 0.12 -5.79 13.04
N ILE A 145 1.27 -5.11 13.09
CA ILE A 145 2.46 -5.50 12.33
C ILE A 145 2.97 -6.89 12.75
N GLU A 146 3.01 -7.16 14.05
CA GLU A 146 3.38 -8.48 14.57
C GLU A 146 2.43 -9.55 14.05
N ARG A 147 1.12 -9.34 14.21
CA ARG A 147 0.11 -10.28 13.76
C ARG A 147 0.15 -10.53 12.23
N ILE A 148 0.30 -9.50 11.43
CA ILE A 148 0.41 -9.62 9.97
C ILE A 148 1.63 -10.47 9.60
N ARG A 149 2.77 -10.25 10.28
CA ARG A 149 4.00 -11.05 10.10
C ARG A 149 3.77 -12.50 10.47
N ASP A 150 3.18 -12.78 11.63
CA ASP A 150 2.94 -14.13 12.11
C ASP A 150 1.97 -14.91 11.22
N CYS A 151 1.06 -14.21 10.54
CA CYS A 151 0.19 -14.82 9.53
C CYS A 151 0.92 -15.15 8.21
N GLY A 152 2.15 -14.68 8.00
CA GLY A 152 2.98 -15.04 6.85
C GLY A 152 3.25 -13.92 5.83
N ALA A 153 2.80 -12.69 6.07
CA ALA A 153 3.16 -11.55 5.21
C ALA A 153 4.62 -11.11 5.44
N VAL A 154 5.24 -10.60 4.39
CA VAL A 154 6.56 -9.97 4.46
C VAL A 154 6.40 -8.54 4.98
N ILE A 155 6.97 -8.25 6.15
CA ILE A 155 7.07 -6.87 6.64
C ILE A 155 8.36 -6.26 6.11
N THR A 156 8.23 -5.11 5.46
CA THR A 156 9.31 -4.41 4.75
C THR A 156 9.18 -2.89 4.93
N THR A 157 9.98 -2.12 4.21
CA THR A 157 9.90 -0.64 4.16
C THR A 157 9.77 -0.16 2.72
N VAL A 158 9.32 1.08 2.55
CA VAL A 158 9.20 1.71 1.22
C VAL A 158 10.51 1.66 0.46
N GLU A 159 11.60 2.05 1.10
CA GLU A 159 12.91 2.07 0.47
C GLU A 159 13.36 0.67 0.04
N SER A 160 13.21 -0.33 0.91
CA SER A 160 13.52 -1.73 0.59
C SER A 160 12.75 -2.23 -0.63
N VAL A 161 11.43 -2.01 -0.65
CA VAL A 161 10.57 -2.39 -1.78
C VAL A 161 11.01 -1.72 -3.07
N VAL A 162 11.24 -0.42 -3.03
CA VAL A 162 11.58 0.35 -4.23
C VAL A 162 12.92 -0.07 -4.82
N PHE A 163 13.94 -0.26 -3.99
CA PHE A 163 15.25 -0.71 -4.48
C PHE A 163 15.26 -2.19 -4.89
N GLU A 164 14.40 -3.02 -4.30
CA GLU A 164 14.18 -4.39 -4.77
C GLU A 164 13.52 -4.42 -6.16
N LEU A 165 12.52 -3.57 -6.41
CA LEU A 165 11.89 -3.42 -7.72
C LEU A 165 12.84 -2.86 -8.78
N LEU A 166 13.72 -1.92 -8.41
CA LEU A 166 14.71 -1.28 -9.29
C LEU A 166 15.82 -2.24 -9.74
N ARG A 167 16.27 -3.13 -8.85
CA ARG A 167 17.35 -4.11 -9.07
C ARG A 167 18.75 -3.53 -9.23
N GLU A 168 18.94 -2.48 -10.00
CA GLU A 168 20.25 -1.98 -10.42
C GLU A 168 20.31 -0.46 -10.29
N ALA A 169 21.48 0.03 -9.86
CA ALA A 169 21.80 1.44 -9.88
C ALA A 169 22.14 1.91 -11.30
N GLY A 170 22.07 3.22 -11.53
CA GLY A 170 22.54 3.85 -12.78
C GLY A 170 21.55 3.80 -13.95
N THR A 171 20.43 3.10 -13.84
CA THR A 171 19.38 3.10 -14.85
C THR A 171 18.63 4.44 -14.91
N GLU A 172 17.88 4.69 -15.98
CA GLU A 172 17.05 5.90 -16.08
C GLU A 172 15.97 5.93 -15.00
N GLN A 173 15.37 4.79 -14.67
CA GLN A 173 14.41 4.67 -13.56
C GLN A 173 15.08 5.00 -12.21
N PHE A 174 16.30 4.49 -11.98
CA PHE A 174 17.07 4.81 -10.77
C PHE A 174 17.31 6.32 -10.63
N LYS A 175 17.69 7.01 -11.71
CA LYS A 175 17.91 8.46 -11.70
C LYS A 175 16.64 9.25 -11.38
N GLN A 176 15.48 8.78 -11.84
CA GLN A 176 14.18 9.41 -11.57
C GLN A 176 13.70 9.14 -10.14
N ILE A 177 14.01 7.99 -9.57
CA ILE A 177 13.54 7.56 -8.24
C ILE A 177 14.46 8.07 -7.12
N LEU A 178 15.76 8.13 -7.33
CA LEU A 178 16.73 8.53 -6.30
C LEU A 178 16.39 9.86 -5.59
N PRO A 179 15.89 10.92 -6.28
CA PRO A 179 15.49 12.16 -5.61
C PRO A 179 14.35 12.00 -4.58
N LEU A 180 13.54 10.95 -4.68
CA LEU A 180 12.45 10.70 -3.72
C LEU A 180 12.97 10.27 -2.34
N PHE A 181 14.25 9.85 -2.23
CA PHE A 181 14.88 9.31 -1.03
C PHE A 181 16.02 10.17 -0.47
N ARG A 182 16.12 11.42 -0.94
CA ARG A 182 17.13 12.41 -0.48
C ARG A 182 16.54 13.45 0.44
#